data_4a342690588ae96dd8791dafabb6d911
#
_entry.id   4a342690588ae96dd8791dafabb6d911
#
_cell.length_a   1.000
_cell.length_b   1.000
_cell.length_c   1.000
_cell.angle_alpha   90.00
_cell.angle_beta   90.00
_cell.angle_gamma   90.00
#
_symmetry.space_group_name_H-M   'P 1'
#
loop_
_entity.id
_entity.type
_entity.pdbx_description
1 polymer ?
#
loop_
_entity_poly.entity_id
_entity_poly.type
_entity_poly.pdbx_seq_one_letter_code
_entity_poly.pdbx_strand_id
1 'polypeptide(L)'
;MHIIHRVFHTVMLTATPAQKWSKVRGSGKRVYSVAGVWYDGEKRREGDSVMKPVFATDLTENKHNTEPNGREFLTQEPSDALRRRHEEMLGRMNDTMEKSQLAKPLRVVEYVCSLGWLITLCGILRAVLKADHPTAQLRLAYRNAPGVFWAFGVCLLVWAVLRVLGRRKSRQVLETEESERVFARTENSMSAIFDELGVPPDAQEVDVLTFFYKEKGGECRACEKTMQMNSHFNPIFRLFFDDENLYLANLDGKYTFPRVSLRGIRRVNKRIRLESWNKEEPCNQGRYKAYKLSEGDNGLIYCKPYYILELDRAGERWGIYFPCYELPAFERATGLTAEE
;
A
#
# COMPACT_ATOMS: atom_id res chain seq x y z
N MET A 1 -17.20 -10.15 6.04
CA MET A 1 -15.95 -10.86 6.37
C MET A 1 -14.77 -10.50 5.44
N HIS A 2 -14.98 -10.31 4.12
CA HIS A 2 -13.89 -9.92 3.18
C HIS A 2 -13.33 -8.51 3.38
N ILE A 3 -14.15 -7.53 3.74
CA ILE A 3 -13.73 -6.13 3.95
C ILE A 3 -12.80 -6.01 5.15
N ILE A 4 -13.10 -6.69 6.25
CA ILE A 4 -12.27 -6.68 7.45
C ILE A 4 -10.85 -7.19 7.15
N HIS A 5 -10.72 -8.21 6.32
CA HIS A 5 -9.41 -8.77 5.98
C HIS A 5 -8.54 -7.78 5.20
N ARG A 6 -9.14 -6.98 4.28
CA ARG A 6 -8.43 -5.94 3.54
C ARG A 6 -8.06 -4.74 4.41
N VAL A 7 -9.01 -4.24 5.21
CA VAL A 7 -8.74 -3.17 6.19
C VAL A 7 -7.69 -3.63 7.20
N PHE A 8 -7.76 -4.88 7.64
CA PHE A 8 -6.80 -5.50 8.55
C PHE A 8 -5.38 -5.50 7.97
N HIS A 9 -5.23 -5.83 6.70
CA HIS A 9 -3.91 -5.84 6.05
C HIS A 9 -3.39 -4.43 5.78
N THR A 10 -4.25 -3.51 5.38
CA THR A 10 -3.92 -2.09 5.18
C THR A 10 -3.46 -1.44 6.49
N VAL A 11 -4.17 -1.68 7.59
CA VAL A 11 -3.81 -1.16 8.92
C VAL A 11 -2.55 -1.83 9.48
N MET A 12 -2.33 -3.13 9.21
CA MET A 12 -1.10 -3.82 9.64
C MET A 12 0.15 -3.27 8.95
N LEU A 13 0.04 -2.81 7.72
CA LEU A 13 1.16 -2.24 6.95
C LEU A 13 1.38 -0.75 7.26
N THR A 14 0.34 -0.01 7.65
CA THR A 14 0.45 1.39 8.10
C THR A 14 0.88 1.52 9.56
N ALA A 15 0.80 0.46 10.36
CA ALA A 15 1.31 0.40 11.73
C ALA A 15 2.85 0.31 11.82
N THR A 16 3.58 0.71 10.80
CA THR A 16 4.96 1.20 10.97
C THR A 16 4.87 2.40 11.92
N PRO A 17 5.63 2.42 13.03
CA PRO A 17 5.51 3.48 14.01
C PRO A 17 5.68 4.82 13.32
N ALA A 18 4.67 5.67 13.43
CA ALA A 18 4.79 7.06 13.09
C ALA A 18 6.08 7.57 13.75
N GLN A 19 7.09 7.81 12.95
CA GLN A 19 8.30 8.45 13.43
C GLN A 19 7.87 9.80 13.99
N LYS A 20 7.76 9.88 15.32
CA LYS A 20 7.75 11.13 16.04
C LYS A 20 8.98 11.90 15.60
N TRP A 21 8.80 12.83 14.70
CA TRP A 21 9.80 13.81 14.35
C TRP A 21 10.00 14.73 15.56
N SER A 22 10.83 14.30 16.52
CA SER A 22 11.35 15.19 17.52
C SER A 22 12.32 16.16 16.83
N LYS A 23 12.05 17.45 16.98
CA LYS A 23 12.93 18.55 16.62
C LYS A 23 14.33 18.29 17.17
N VAL A 24 15.25 17.84 16.35
CA VAL A 24 16.68 17.95 16.63
C VAL A 24 17.21 19.13 15.83
N ARG A 25 17.41 20.25 16.52
CA ARG A 25 18.32 21.31 16.05
C ARG A 25 19.73 20.75 16.11
N GLY A 26 20.40 20.72 14.98
CA GLY A 26 21.80 20.35 14.91
C GLY A 26 22.32 20.46 13.48
N SER A 27 23.11 21.50 13.21
CA SER A 27 23.82 21.73 11.97
C SER A 27 24.70 20.55 11.61
N GLY A 28 24.54 19.99 10.41
CA GLY A 28 25.45 18.98 9.88
C GLY A 28 24.92 18.45 8.55
N LYS A 29 25.47 18.95 7.46
CA LYS A 29 25.21 18.45 6.11
C LYS A 29 25.52 16.96 6.06
N ARG A 30 24.50 16.10 6.05
CA ARG A 30 24.62 14.73 5.55
C ARG A 30 23.89 14.64 4.22
N VAL A 31 24.65 14.63 3.16
CA VAL A 31 24.21 14.31 1.82
C VAL A 31 23.93 12.81 1.81
N TYR A 32 22.66 12.43 1.90
CA TYR A 32 22.25 11.08 1.55
C TYR A 32 22.07 11.03 0.04
N SER A 33 23.08 10.52 -0.65
CA SER A 33 22.97 10.09 -2.03
C SER A 33 22.05 8.86 -2.05
N VAL A 34 20.77 9.08 -2.27
CA VAL A 34 19.86 8.02 -2.69
C VAL A 34 19.91 8.01 -4.21
N ALA A 35 20.57 7.01 -4.78
CA ALA A 35 20.56 6.75 -6.22
C ALA A 35 19.10 6.51 -6.64
N GLY A 36 18.42 7.57 -7.03
CA GLY A 36 17.09 7.52 -7.62
C GLY A 36 17.23 7.15 -9.09
N VAL A 37 16.76 5.99 -9.47
CA VAL A 37 16.51 5.68 -10.87
C VAL A 37 15.34 6.56 -11.31
N TRP A 38 15.63 7.55 -12.13
CA TRP A 38 14.63 8.42 -12.73
C TRP A 38 14.05 7.71 -13.95
N TYR A 39 12.73 7.62 -14.04
CA TYR A 39 12.08 7.16 -15.27
C TYR A 39 12.35 8.19 -16.38
N ASP A 40 12.90 7.72 -17.49
CA ASP A 40 13.00 8.49 -18.72
C ASP A 40 11.58 8.70 -19.26
N GLY A 41 11.08 9.94 -19.15
CA GLY A 41 9.80 10.32 -19.72
C GLY A 41 9.85 10.16 -21.23
N GLU A 42 8.83 9.56 -21.82
CA GLU A 42 8.64 9.62 -23.27
C GLU A 42 8.81 11.07 -23.75
N LYS A 43 9.60 11.27 -24.80
CA LYS A 43 9.73 12.59 -25.44
C LYS A 43 8.35 13.10 -25.82
N ARG A 44 7.92 14.16 -25.16
CA ARG A 44 6.68 14.85 -25.47
C ARG A 44 6.65 15.25 -26.95
N ARG A 45 5.51 15.08 -27.59
CA ARG A 45 5.15 15.87 -28.76
C ARG A 45 4.81 17.29 -28.30
N GLU A 46 5.41 18.31 -28.92
CA GLU A 46 5.07 19.70 -28.65
C GLU A 46 3.55 19.88 -28.85
N GLY A 47 2.84 20.28 -27.78
CA GLY A 47 1.40 20.51 -27.81
C GLY A 47 0.57 19.70 -26.81
N ASP A 48 1.09 18.64 -26.18
CA ASP A 48 0.36 17.89 -25.17
C ASP A 48 0.34 18.63 -23.83
N SER A 49 -0.85 19.04 -23.39
CA SER A 49 -1.04 19.59 -22.05
C SER A 49 -0.67 18.53 -20.97
N VAL A 50 -0.03 18.99 -19.91
CA VAL A 50 0.31 18.10 -18.77
C VAL A 50 -0.97 17.52 -18.20
N MET A 51 -1.04 16.18 -18.15
CA MET A 51 -2.16 15.53 -17.49
C MET A 51 -1.93 15.51 -15.97
N LYS A 52 -2.87 16.08 -15.23
CA LYS A 52 -2.86 16.12 -13.78
C LYS A 52 -3.51 14.84 -13.21
N PRO A 53 -2.87 14.13 -12.30
CA PRO A 53 -3.51 12.99 -11.64
C PRO A 53 -4.55 13.49 -10.62
N VAL A 54 -5.74 12.87 -10.61
CA VAL A 54 -6.81 13.22 -9.66
C VAL A 54 -6.43 12.82 -8.23
N PHE A 55 -5.99 11.59 -8.03
CA PHE A 55 -5.64 11.06 -6.71
C PHE A 55 -4.12 11.05 -6.52
N ALA A 56 -3.55 12.23 -6.34
CA ALA A 56 -2.12 12.40 -6.12
C ALA A 56 -1.84 13.70 -5.35
N THR A 57 -0.69 13.76 -4.70
CA THR A 57 -0.22 14.95 -4.00
C THR A 57 0.98 15.53 -4.71
N ASP A 58 0.91 16.82 -5.08
CA ASP A 58 2.05 17.53 -5.67
C ASP A 58 3.04 17.93 -4.58
N LEU A 59 4.26 17.43 -4.72
CA LEU A 59 5.38 17.74 -3.81
C LEU A 59 6.23 18.92 -4.28
N THR A 60 5.90 19.55 -5.43
CA THR A 60 6.64 20.73 -5.91
C THR A 60 6.23 22.00 -5.20
N GLU A 61 4.92 22.19 -5.01
CA GLU A 61 4.37 23.39 -4.41
C GLU A 61 4.59 23.43 -2.89
N ASN A 62 4.38 22.29 -2.23
CA ASN A 62 4.56 22.20 -0.78
C ASN A 62 4.99 20.79 -0.35
N LYS A 63 6.20 20.66 0.19
CA LYS A 63 6.72 19.38 0.70
C LYS A 63 5.91 18.80 1.87
N HIS A 64 5.06 19.59 2.48
CA HIS A 64 4.20 19.23 3.60
C HIS A 64 2.72 19.17 3.22
N ASN A 65 2.38 19.47 1.97
CA ASN A 65 1.01 19.38 1.50
C ASN A 65 0.62 17.90 1.42
N THR A 66 -0.43 17.53 2.15
CA THR A 66 -0.98 16.17 2.17
C THR A 66 -2.31 16.10 1.42
N GLU A 67 -2.81 17.21 0.90
CA GLU A 67 -4.09 17.25 0.20
C GLU A 67 -3.96 16.70 -1.23
N PRO A 68 -4.91 15.87 -1.68
CA PRO A 68 -4.91 15.38 -3.05
C PRO A 68 -5.35 16.49 -4.03
N ASN A 69 -4.79 16.45 -5.24
CA ASN A 69 -5.12 17.40 -6.32
C ASN A 69 -6.59 17.41 -6.70
N GLY A 70 -7.24 16.25 -6.65
CA GLY A 70 -8.61 16.08 -7.14
C GLY A 70 -9.69 16.55 -6.19
N ARG A 71 -9.37 17.38 -5.19
CA ARG A 71 -10.35 17.88 -4.22
C ARG A 71 -11.49 18.66 -4.88
N GLU A 72 -11.26 19.24 -6.03
CA GLU A 72 -12.29 19.92 -6.82
C GLU A 72 -13.38 19.00 -7.40
N PHE A 73 -13.09 17.67 -7.47
CA PHE A 73 -14.07 16.66 -7.84
C PHE A 73 -14.82 16.11 -6.61
N LEU A 74 -14.42 16.48 -5.42
CA LEU A 74 -15.06 16.11 -4.16
C LEU A 74 -16.35 16.89 -4.01
N THR A 75 -17.47 16.19 -4.12
CA THR A 75 -18.81 16.80 -4.10
C THR A 75 -19.52 16.60 -2.77
N GLN A 76 -19.11 15.62 -1.99
CA GLN A 76 -19.70 15.34 -0.70
C GLN A 76 -18.65 14.77 0.24
N GLU A 77 -18.55 15.32 1.43
CA GLU A 77 -17.74 14.77 2.53
C GLU A 77 -18.66 14.13 3.58
N PRO A 78 -18.21 13.09 4.28
CA PRO A 78 -18.98 12.55 5.39
C PRO A 78 -19.07 13.59 6.52
N SER A 79 -20.15 13.55 7.28
CA SER A 79 -20.33 14.45 8.43
C SER A 79 -19.21 14.29 9.45
N ASP A 80 -18.82 15.38 10.10
CA ASP A 80 -17.79 15.36 11.15
C ASP A 80 -18.11 14.37 12.26
N ALA A 81 -19.39 14.14 12.54
CA ALA A 81 -19.84 13.19 13.56
C ALA A 81 -19.49 11.74 13.16
N LEU A 82 -19.75 11.34 11.91
CA LEU A 82 -19.41 10.03 11.41
C LEU A 82 -17.90 9.84 11.27
N ARG A 83 -17.20 10.88 10.78
CA ARG A 83 -15.74 10.86 10.67
C ARG A 83 -15.08 10.63 12.02
N ARG A 84 -15.45 11.40 13.05
CA ARG A 84 -14.94 11.23 14.44
C ARG A 84 -15.26 9.85 14.99
N ARG A 85 -16.50 9.39 14.79
CA ARG A 85 -16.90 8.06 15.25
C ARG A 85 -16.06 6.96 14.60
N HIS A 86 -15.81 7.08 13.29
CA HIS A 86 -14.96 6.13 12.57
C HIS A 86 -13.50 6.17 13.08
N GLU A 87 -12.94 7.36 13.28
CA GLU A 87 -11.59 7.56 13.85
C GLU A 87 -11.47 6.94 15.25
N GLU A 88 -12.49 7.10 16.10
CA GLU A 88 -12.54 6.46 17.42
C GLU A 88 -12.55 4.92 17.29
N MET A 89 -13.31 4.37 16.35
CA MET A 89 -13.36 2.92 16.15
C MET A 89 -12.04 2.40 15.58
N LEU A 90 -11.41 3.12 14.65
CA LEU A 90 -10.06 2.82 14.17
C LEU A 90 -9.02 2.87 15.30
N GLY A 91 -9.12 3.86 16.19
CA GLY A 91 -8.26 3.94 17.38
C GLY A 91 -8.39 2.69 18.25
N ARG A 92 -9.61 2.27 18.56
CA ARG A 92 -9.88 1.05 19.35
C ARG A 92 -9.39 -0.22 18.63
N MET A 93 -9.56 -0.29 17.32
CA MET A 93 -9.05 -1.39 16.53
C MET A 93 -7.51 -1.45 16.57
N ASN A 94 -6.84 -0.30 16.43
CA ASN A 94 -5.39 -0.20 16.53
C ASN A 94 -4.87 -0.61 17.91
N ASP A 95 -5.56 -0.18 18.99
CA ASP A 95 -5.25 -0.59 20.36
C ASP A 95 -5.38 -2.11 20.54
N THR A 96 -6.43 -2.70 19.99
CA THR A 96 -6.65 -4.15 20.01
C THR A 96 -5.54 -4.88 19.27
N MET A 97 -5.15 -4.34 18.12
CA MET A 97 -4.01 -4.84 17.33
C MET A 97 -2.69 -4.72 18.09
N GLU A 98 -2.43 -3.58 18.75
CA GLU A 98 -1.20 -3.42 19.54
C GLU A 98 -1.19 -4.39 20.73
N LYS A 99 -2.32 -4.61 21.40
CA LYS A 99 -2.45 -5.61 22.47
C LYS A 99 -2.20 -7.04 21.98
N SER A 100 -2.54 -7.36 20.74
CA SER A 100 -2.31 -8.69 20.15
C SER A 100 -0.83 -8.98 19.87
N GLN A 101 0.01 -7.96 19.82
CA GLN A 101 1.44 -8.09 19.57
C GLN A 101 2.23 -8.35 20.86
N LEU A 102 3.43 -8.90 20.71
CA LEU A 102 4.38 -8.97 21.81
C LEU A 102 4.77 -7.57 22.30
N ALA A 103 5.15 -7.45 23.57
CA ALA A 103 5.68 -6.20 24.10
C ALA A 103 6.87 -5.69 23.28
N LYS A 104 6.97 -4.38 23.10
CA LYS A 104 8.02 -3.74 22.26
C LYS A 104 9.44 -4.30 22.48
N PRO A 105 9.94 -4.50 23.72
CA PRO A 105 11.28 -5.06 23.93
C PRO A 105 11.40 -6.50 23.41
N LEU A 106 10.37 -7.33 23.56
CA LEU A 106 10.39 -8.72 23.04
C LEU A 106 10.40 -8.75 21.52
N ARG A 107 9.72 -7.82 20.84
CA ARG A 107 9.78 -7.68 19.38
C ARG A 107 11.17 -7.27 18.91
N VAL A 108 11.84 -6.39 19.64
CA VAL A 108 13.23 -6.02 19.32
C VAL A 108 14.15 -7.25 19.46
N VAL A 109 13.99 -8.02 20.53
CA VAL A 109 14.76 -9.26 20.72
C VAL A 109 14.46 -10.27 19.60
N GLU A 110 13.18 -10.47 19.25
CA GLU A 110 12.77 -11.34 18.13
C GLU A 110 13.46 -10.92 16.82
N TYR A 111 13.45 -9.61 16.52
CA TYR A 111 14.08 -9.07 15.33
C TYR A 111 15.60 -9.26 15.32
N VAL A 112 16.28 -8.93 16.44
CA VAL A 112 17.74 -9.13 16.57
C VAL A 112 18.12 -10.60 16.44
N CYS A 113 17.37 -11.49 17.09
CA CYS A 113 17.60 -12.93 16.96
C CYS A 113 17.33 -13.44 15.53
N SER A 114 16.31 -12.90 14.86
CA SER A 114 16.00 -13.20 13.46
C SER A 114 17.16 -12.83 12.54
N LEU A 115 17.71 -11.63 12.66
CA LEU A 115 18.89 -11.20 11.91
C LEU A 115 20.13 -12.04 12.29
N GLY A 116 20.33 -12.28 13.58
CA GLY A 116 21.48 -13.02 14.08
C GLY A 116 21.57 -14.44 13.50
N TRP A 117 20.48 -15.23 13.57
CA TRP A 117 20.49 -16.57 13.02
C TRP A 117 20.56 -16.59 11.50
N LEU A 118 19.91 -15.60 10.80
CA LEU A 118 19.93 -15.52 9.34
C LEU A 118 21.34 -15.21 8.82
N ILE A 119 22.02 -14.22 9.38
CA ILE A 119 23.40 -13.85 9.02
C ILE A 119 24.35 -15.02 9.25
N THR A 120 24.20 -15.68 10.40
CA THR A 120 25.05 -16.84 10.75
C THR A 120 24.81 -17.99 9.79
N LEU A 121 23.52 -18.29 9.46
CA LEU A 121 23.19 -19.32 8.48
C LEU A 121 23.80 -19.02 7.11
N CYS A 122 23.65 -17.78 6.61
CA CYS A 122 24.26 -17.36 5.35
C CYS A 122 25.78 -17.51 5.35
N GLY A 123 26.44 -17.19 6.46
CA GLY A 123 27.88 -17.38 6.64
C GLY A 123 28.29 -18.86 6.57
N ILE A 124 27.56 -19.73 7.29
CA ILE A 124 27.80 -21.18 7.29
C ILE A 124 27.55 -21.74 5.87
N LEU A 125 26.44 -21.42 5.25
CA LEU A 125 26.11 -21.90 3.90
C LEU A 125 27.17 -21.45 2.88
N ARG A 126 27.60 -20.19 2.93
CA ARG A 126 28.67 -19.69 2.03
C ARG A 126 29.97 -20.46 2.18
N ALA A 127 30.34 -20.82 3.42
CA ALA A 127 31.56 -21.57 3.70
C ALA A 127 31.44 -23.03 3.22
N VAL A 128 30.28 -23.66 3.39
CA VAL A 128 30.03 -25.07 3.06
C VAL A 128 29.80 -25.29 1.55
N LEU A 129 29.02 -24.43 0.90
CA LEU A 129 28.66 -24.58 -0.52
C LEU A 129 29.83 -24.33 -1.49
N LYS A 130 30.91 -23.66 -1.02
CA LYS A 130 32.10 -23.41 -1.82
C LYS A 130 33.15 -24.52 -1.69
N ALA A 131 32.88 -25.55 -0.90
CA ALA A 131 33.84 -26.61 -0.58
C ALA A 131 33.57 -27.89 -1.37
N ASP A 132 34.61 -28.54 -1.82
CA ASP A 132 34.52 -29.83 -2.52
C ASP A 132 33.94 -30.94 -1.62
N HIS A 133 34.16 -30.85 -0.30
CA HIS A 133 33.64 -31.77 0.70
C HIS A 133 32.81 -31.04 1.80
N PRO A 134 31.51 -30.77 1.57
CA PRO A 134 30.68 -29.98 2.46
C PRO A 134 30.63 -30.43 3.93
N THR A 135 30.54 -31.75 4.15
CA THR A 135 30.46 -32.34 5.49
C THR A 135 31.77 -32.21 6.28
N ALA A 136 32.91 -32.38 5.61
CA ALA A 136 34.22 -32.20 6.23
C ALA A 136 34.46 -30.73 6.60
N GLN A 137 34.07 -29.80 5.72
CA GLN A 137 34.15 -28.37 5.96
C GLN A 137 33.24 -27.91 7.12
N LEU A 138 32.03 -28.46 7.21
CA LEU A 138 31.13 -28.14 8.34
C LEU A 138 31.73 -28.60 9.67
N ARG A 139 32.32 -29.79 9.74
CA ARG A 139 33.03 -30.28 10.94
C ARG A 139 34.24 -29.42 11.29
N LEU A 140 34.99 -28.99 10.30
CA LEU A 140 36.14 -28.09 10.49
C LEU A 140 35.69 -26.71 11.00
N ALA A 141 34.66 -26.15 10.38
CA ALA A 141 34.05 -24.87 10.83
C ALA A 141 33.56 -24.95 12.28
N TYR A 142 32.88 -26.06 12.65
CA TYR A 142 32.45 -26.27 14.03
C TYR A 142 33.63 -26.36 15.01
N ARG A 143 34.71 -27.10 14.65
CA ARG A 143 35.92 -27.19 15.50
C ARG A 143 36.60 -25.85 15.68
N ASN A 144 36.68 -25.04 14.62
CA ASN A 144 37.39 -23.76 14.64
C ASN A 144 36.60 -22.64 15.34
N ALA A 145 35.24 -22.67 15.26
CA ALA A 145 34.40 -21.63 15.81
C ALA A 145 33.11 -22.19 16.45
N PRO A 146 33.20 -23.03 17.49
CA PRO A 146 32.04 -23.66 18.10
C PRO A 146 31.06 -22.61 18.67
N GLY A 147 31.54 -21.47 19.15
CA GLY A 147 30.70 -20.39 19.66
C GLY A 147 29.72 -19.81 18.64
N VAL A 148 30.09 -19.81 17.36
CA VAL A 148 29.19 -19.34 16.28
C VAL A 148 27.99 -20.26 16.13
N PHE A 149 28.20 -21.56 16.20
CA PHE A 149 27.11 -22.55 16.10
C PHE A 149 26.20 -22.53 17.34
N TRP A 150 26.78 -22.32 18.53
CA TRP A 150 26.00 -22.14 19.74
C TRP A 150 25.17 -20.84 19.69
N ALA A 151 25.76 -19.73 19.25
CA ALA A 151 25.05 -18.47 19.07
C ALA A 151 23.89 -18.62 18.04
N PHE A 152 24.15 -19.30 16.94
CA PHE A 152 23.11 -19.64 15.95
C PHE A 152 21.97 -20.42 16.57
N GLY A 153 22.27 -21.50 17.30
CA GLY A 153 21.25 -22.34 17.95
C GLY A 153 20.43 -21.57 18.97
N VAL A 154 21.09 -20.76 19.80
CA VAL A 154 20.41 -19.91 20.80
C VAL A 154 19.52 -18.85 20.12
N CYS A 155 20.02 -18.13 19.14
CA CYS A 155 19.22 -17.13 18.39
C CYS A 155 18.01 -17.76 17.72
N LEU A 156 18.20 -18.93 17.08
CA LEU A 156 17.11 -19.65 16.43
C LEU A 156 16.06 -20.13 17.44
N LEU A 157 16.49 -20.67 18.58
CA LEU A 157 15.59 -21.12 19.65
C LEU A 157 14.78 -19.95 20.21
N VAL A 158 15.45 -18.87 20.60
CA VAL A 158 14.79 -17.66 21.15
C VAL A 158 13.81 -17.08 20.14
N TRP A 159 14.21 -16.96 18.89
CA TRP A 159 13.33 -16.52 17.82
C TRP A 159 12.09 -17.42 17.67
N ALA A 160 12.27 -18.75 17.63
CA ALA A 160 11.17 -19.69 17.48
C ALA A 160 10.19 -19.61 18.67
N VAL A 161 10.71 -19.53 19.90
CA VAL A 161 9.89 -19.37 21.12
C VAL A 161 9.09 -18.07 21.06
N LEU A 162 9.75 -16.94 20.77
CA LEU A 162 9.07 -15.64 20.69
C LEU A 162 8.01 -15.63 19.58
N ARG A 163 8.30 -16.28 18.44
CA ARG A 163 7.34 -16.41 17.33
C ARG A 163 6.11 -17.22 17.73
N VAL A 164 6.29 -18.31 18.48
CA VAL A 164 5.18 -19.12 18.97
C VAL A 164 4.36 -18.35 20.01
N LEU A 165 5.04 -17.68 20.95
CA LEU A 165 4.37 -16.85 21.97
C LEU A 165 3.60 -15.69 21.32
N GLY A 166 4.18 -15.03 20.31
CA GLY A 166 3.51 -13.96 19.56
C GLY A 166 2.26 -14.46 18.86
N ARG A 167 2.34 -15.60 18.18
CA ARG A 167 1.17 -16.22 17.52
C ARG A 167 0.08 -16.63 18.52
N ARG A 168 0.45 -17.22 19.66
CA ARG A 168 -0.52 -17.59 20.71
C ARG A 168 -1.20 -16.36 21.29
N LYS A 169 -0.43 -15.32 21.62
CA LYS A 169 -0.98 -14.06 22.14
C LYS A 169 -1.91 -13.39 21.12
N SER A 170 -1.50 -13.34 19.85
CA SER A 170 -2.32 -12.78 18.79
C SER A 170 -3.65 -13.50 18.67
N ARG A 171 -3.67 -14.83 18.67
CA ARG A 171 -4.90 -15.61 18.66
C ARG A 171 -5.77 -15.34 19.89
N GLN A 172 -5.18 -15.38 21.08
CA GLN A 172 -5.89 -15.13 22.33
C GLN A 172 -6.57 -13.77 22.38
N VAL A 173 -5.99 -12.74 21.76
CA VAL A 173 -6.59 -11.39 21.74
C VAL A 173 -7.59 -11.26 20.59
N LEU A 174 -7.25 -11.72 19.39
CA LEU A 174 -8.06 -11.47 18.19
C LEU A 174 -9.30 -12.40 18.10
N GLU A 175 -9.25 -13.58 18.71
CA GLU A 175 -10.37 -14.53 18.73
C GLU A 175 -11.33 -14.29 19.93
N THR A 176 -11.24 -13.13 20.60
CA THR A 176 -12.19 -12.77 21.66
C THR A 176 -13.43 -12.10 21.10
N GLU A 177 -14.58 -12.32 21.74
CA GLU A 177 -15.83 -11.63 21.39
C GLU A 177 -15.68 -10.10 21.41
N GLU A 178 -14.83 -9.57 22.31
CA GLU A 178 -14.58 -8.13 22.40
C GLU A 178 -13.91 -7.62 21.14
N SER A 179 -12.90 -8.33 20.65
CA SER A 179 -12.20 -7.99 19.40
C SER A 179 -13.13 -8.08 18.18
N GLU A 180 -13.93 -9.13 18.11
CA GLU A 180 -14.94 -9.28 17.05
C GLU A 180 -15.94 -8.11 17.05
N ARG A 181 -16.40 -7.70 18.25
CA ARG A 181 -17.28 -6.53 18.40
C ARG A 181 -16.62 -5.23 17.98
N VAL A 182 -15.32 -5.05 18.26
CA VAL A 182 -14.56 -3.87 17.81
C VAL A 182 -14.47 -3.84 16.30
N PHE A 183 -14.13 -4.96 15.68
CA PHE A 183 -14.07 -5.06 14.21
C PHE A 183 -15.42 -4.82 13.55
N ALA A 184 -16.48 -5.47 14.05
CA ALA A 184 -17.84 -5.28 13.53
C ALA A 184 -18.30 -3.81 13.66
N ARG A 185 -17.99 -3.14 14.77
CA ARG A 185 -18.31 -1.71 14.94
C ARG A 185 -17.52 -0.81 13.99
N THR A 186 -16.26 -1.15 13.71
CA THR A 186 -15.45 -0.41 12.74
C THR A 186 -16.05 -0.58 11.35
N GLU A 187 -16.42 -1.79 10.95
CA GLU A 187 -17.09 -2.07 9.67
C GLU A 187 -18.43 -1.33 9.57
N ASN A 188 -19.25 -1.36 10.61
CA ASN A 188 -20.52 -0.62 10.66
C ASN A 188 -20.31 0.89 10.55
N SER A 189 -19.22 1.43 11.12
CA SER A 189 -18.92 2.86 10.98
C SER A 189 -18.49 3.23 9.55
N MET A 190 -17.79 2.33 8.85
CA MET A 190 -17.47 2.49 7.42
C MET A 190 -18.74 2.44 6.57
N SER A 191 -19.61 1.46 6.82
CA SER A 191 -20.88 1.35 6.09
C SER A 191 -21.74 2.60 6.28
N ALA A 192 -21.82 3.13 7.51
CA ALA A 192 -22.57 4.36 7.77
C ALA A 192 -22.01 5.57 7.01
N ILE A 193 -20.70 5.66 6.78
CA ILE A 193 -20.10 6.70 5.94
C ILE A 193 -20.55 6.51 4.48
N PHE A 194 -20.48 5.29 3.94
CA PHE A 194 -20.89 5.03 2.57
C PHE A 194 -22.40 5.26 2.38
N ASP A 195 -23.23 4.91 3.37
CA ASP A 195 -24.67 5.18 3.33
C ASP A 195 -24.95 6.68 3.29
N GLU A 196 -24.25 7.49 4.11
CA GLU A 196 -24.38 8.96 4.09
C GLU A 196 -23.93 9.56 2.77
N LEU A 197 -22.88 9.01 2.17
CA LEU A 197 -22.40 9.43 0.84
C LEU A 197 -23.31 8.97 -0.30
N GLY A 198 -24.36 8.23 -0.01
CA GLY A 198 -25.30 7.69 -1.01
C GLY A 198 -24.67 6.66 -1.94
N VAL A 199 -23.74 5.87 -1.42
CA VAL A 199 -23.13 4.77 -2.18
C VAL A 199 -24.10 3.61 -2.26
N PRO A 200 -24.51 3.15 -3.45
CA PRO A 200 -25.43 2.05 -3.58
C PRO A 200 -24.77 0.73 -3.11
N PRO A 201 -25.57 -0.24 -2.61
CA PRO A 201 -25.03 -1.49 -2.05
C PRO A 201 -24.36 -2.38 -3.09
N ASP A 202 -24.67 -2.21 -4.35
CA ASP A 202 -24.07 -2.90 -5.49
C ASP A 202 -22.87 -2.18 -6.11
N ALA A 203 -22.44 -1.04 -5.52
CA ALA A 203 -21.26 -0.32 -5.95
C ALA A 203 -20.03 -1.23 -5.96
N GLN A 204 -19.32 -1.23 -7.07
CA GLN A 204 -18.17 -2.09 -7.24
C GLN A 204 -16.96 -1.56 -6.48
N GLU A 205 -16.34 -2.42 -5.68
CA GLU A 205 -15.06 -2.09 -5.05
C GLU A 205 -13.92 -2.14 -6.07
N VAL A 206 -13.18 -1.04 -6.18
CA VAL A 206 -12.06 -0.88 -7.11
C VAL A 206 -10.83 -0.31 -6.41
N ASP A 207 -9.68 -0.73 -6.89
CA ASP A 207 -8.39 -0.17 -6.46
C ASP A 207 -8.02 1.01 -7.38
N VAL A 208 -7.72 2.17 -6.78
CA VAL A 208 -7.22 3.34 -7.51
C VAL A 208 -5.79 3.61 -7.09
N LEU A 209 -4.94 3.93 -8.06
CA LEU A 209 -3.55 4.27 -7.79
C LEU A 209 -3.44 5.71 -7.30
N THR A 210 -2.97 5.86 -6.08
CA THR A 210 -2.68 7.15 -5.45
C THR A 210 -1.17 7.32 -5.34
N PHE A 211 -0.63 8.50 -5.58
CA PHE A 211 0.82 8.71 -5.57
C PHE A 211 1.22 10.16 -5.31
N PHE A 212 2.49 10.33 -4.93
CA PHE A 212 3.13 11.64 -4.94
C PHE A 212 3.72 11.90 -6.33
N TYR A 213 3.66 13.14 -6.78
CA TYR A 213 4.30 13.55 -8.00
C TYR A 213 5.05 14.88 -7.83
N LYS A 214 5.90 15.18 -8.79
CA LYS A 214 6.59 16.47 -8.92
C LYS A 214 6.42 16.94 -10.35
N GLU A 215 6.08 18.20 -10.49
CA GLU A 215 6.14 18.88 -11.77
C GLU A 215 7.54 19.45 -11.97
N LYS A 216 8.16 19.13 -13.09
CA LYS A 216 9.46 19.68 -13.50
C LYS A 216 9.49 19.89 -15.00
N GLY A 217 9.66 21.18 -15.42
CA GLY A 217 9.72 21.55 -16.83
C GLY A 217 8.42 21.25 -17.58
N GLY A 218 7.26 21.40 -16.92
CA GLY A 218 5.96 21.09 -17.49
C GLY A 218 5.64 19.60 -17.58
N GLU A 219 6.43 18.71 -16.98
CA GLU A 219 6.16 17.27 -16.91
C GLU A 219 5.79 16.85 -15.48
N CYS A 220 4.66 16.15 -15.37
CA CYS A 220 4.29 15.47 -14.13
C CYS A 220 5.11 14.17 -14.03
N ARG A 221 6.00 14.10 -13.04
CA ARG A 221 6.81 12.91 -12.75
C ARG A 221 6.34 12.27 -11.47
N ALA A 222 5.68 11.13 -11.59
CA ALA A 222 5.35 10.33 -10.42
C ALA A 222 6.64 9.92 -9.70
N CYS A 223 6.68 10.11 -8.38
CA CYS A 223 7.76 9.57 -7.58
C CYS A 223 7.56 8.06 -7.49
N GLU A 224 8.34 7.28 -8.22
CA GLU A 224 8.18 5.83 -8.38
C GLU A 224 8.10 5.08 -7.04
N LYS A 225 8.84 5.56 -6.03
CA LYS A 225 8.78 5.01 -4.66
C LYS A 225 7.50 5.33 -3.91
N THR A 226 6.65 6.17 -4.46
CA THR A 226 5.44 6.69 -3.82
C THR A 226 4.18 6.49 -4.66
N MET A 227 4.28 5.81 -5.79
CA MET A 227 3.13 5.29 -6.50
C MET A 227 2.55 4.14 -5.67
N GLN A 228 1.68 4.49 -4.74
CA GLN A 228 1.20 3.61 -3.70
C GLN A 228 -0.30 3.49 -3.82
N MET A 229 -0.79 2.28 -3.61
CA MET A 229 -2.20 2.07 -3.27
C MET A 229 -2.51 2.55 -1.84
N ASN A 230 -1.51 3.06 -1.12
CA ASN A 230 -1.59 3.23 0.32
C ASN A 230 -0.85 4.48 0.82
N SER A 231 -0.99 5.60 0.15
CA SER A 231 -0.42 6.84 0.65
C SER A 231 -1.35 7.52 1.67
N HIS A 232 -1.68 8.76 1.51
CA HIS A 232 -2.44 9.54 2.49
C HIS A 232 -3.96 9.38 2.39
N PHE A 233 -4.46 8.70 1.35
CA PHE A 233 -5.90 8.47 1.18
C PHE A 233 -6.20 7.00 1.17
N ASN A 234 -7.44 6.67 1.46
CA ASN A 234 -7.94 5.32 1.28
C ASN A 234 -7.94 4.96 -0.21
N PRO A 235 -7.12 4.00 -0.68
CA PRO A 235 -7.00 3.65 -2.09
C PRO A 235 -8.14 2.79 -2.60
N ILE A 236 -8.98 2.28 -1.72
CA ILE A 236 -10.12 1.42 -2.05
C ILE A 236 -11.32 2.31 -2.23
N PHE A 237 -11.83 2.35 -3.45
CA PHE A 237 -12.98 3.14 -3.81
C PHE A 237 -14.19 2.26 -4.11
N ARG A 238 -15.38 2.82 -3.93
CA ARG A 238 -16.64 2.31 -4.45
C ARG A 238 -16.93 3.03 -5.75
N LEU A 239 -16.93 2.28 -6.85
CA LEU A 239 -17.23 2.76 -8.18
C LEU A 239 -18.71 2.50 -8.48
N PHE A 240 -19.43 3.54 -8.86
CA PHE A 240 -20.81 3.48 -9.32
C PHE A 240 -21.10 4.61 -10.32
N PHE A 241 -22.23 4.58 -10.97
CA PHE A 241 -22.54 5.53 -12.03
C PHE A 241 -24.05 5.67 -12.23
N ASP A 242 -24.45 6.78 -12.80
CA ASP A 242 -25.77 7.02 -13.37
C ASP A 242 -25.64 7.50 -14.83
N ASP A 243 -26.72 8.02 -15.40
CA ASP A 243 -26.74 8.48 -16.79
C ASP A 243 -25.86 9.71 -17.02
N GLU A 244 -25.62 10.53 -15.99
CA GLU A 244 -24.92 11.80 -16.09
C GLU A 244 -23.49 11.72 -15.57
N ASN A 245 -23.24 10.91 -14.56
CA ASN A 245 -22.00 10.96 -13.80
C ASN A 245 -21.39 9.56 -13.54
N LEU A 246 -20.07 9.55 -13.40
CA LEU A 246 -19.29 8.51 -12.78
C LEU A 246 -18.94 8.95 -11.37
N TYR A 247 -19.03 8.05 -10.40
CA TYR A 247 -18.73 8.32 -9.00
C TYR A 247 -17.64 7.38 -8.49
N LEU A 248 -16.72 7.96 -7.72
CA LEU A 248 -15.79 7.23 -6.88
C LEU A 248 -15.97 7.71 -5.44
N ALA A 249 -16.30 6.81 -4.53
CA ALA A 249 -16.43 7.14 -3.12
C ALA A 249 -15.48 6.33 -2.27
N ASN A 250 -14.81 6.99 -1.34
CA ASN A 250 -14.01 6.37 -0.29
C ASN A 250 -14.40 6.96 1.08
N LEU A 251 -13.67 6.64 2.14
CA LEU A 251 -13.97 7.16 3.47
C LEU A 251 -13.72 8.67 3.64
N ASP A 252 -12.99 9.29 2.71
CA ASP A 252 -12.73 10.73 2.71
C ASP A 252 -13.88 11.50 2.06
N GLY A 253 -14.62 10.87 1.12
CA GLY A 253 -15.77 11.49 0.47
C GLY A 253 -16.15 10.85 -0.87
N LYS A 254 -17.11 11.50 -1.53
CA LYS A 254 -17.62 11.15 -2.86
C LYS A 254 -17.12 12.13 -3.91
N TYR A 255 -16.46 11.60 -4.91
CA TYR A 255 -15.95 12.32 -6.06
C TYR A 255 -16.87 12.09 -7.26
N THR A 256 -17.23 13.16 -7.95
CA THR A 256 -18.17 13.14 -9.07
C THR A 256 -17.48 13.59 -10.35
N PHE A 257 -17.61 12.79 -11.39
CA PHE A 257 -17.02 13.01 -12.70
C PHE A 257 -18.13 13.02 -13.75
N PRO A 258 -18.50 14.19 -14.32
CA PRO A 258 -19.49 14.25 -15.38
C PRO A 258 -19.08 13.37 -16.58
N ARG A 259 -19.96 12.52 -17.06
CA ARG A 259 -19.68 11.63 -18.21
C ARG A 259 -19.22 12.38 -19.46
N VAL A 260 -19.76 13.58 -19.67
CA VAL A 260 -19.36 14.43 -20.79
C VAL A 260 -17.90 14.90 -20.72
N SER A 261 -17.30 14.85 -19.53
CA SER A 261 -15.88 15.18 -19.34
C SER A 261 -14.93 14.01 -19.62
N LEU A 262 -15.45 12.78 -19.66
CA LEU A 262 -14.64 11.57 -19.89
C LEU A 262 -14.21 11.51 -21.35
N ARG A 263 -12.93 11.26 -21.59
CA ARG A 263 -12.35 11.23 -22.95
C ARG A 263 -12.06 9.84 -23.44
N GLY A 264 -11.40 9.04 -22.65
CA GLY A 264 -10.99 7.69 -23.02
C GLY A 264 -10.26 6.98 -21.89
N ILE A 265 -9.97 5.72 -22.11
CA ILE A 265 -9.13 4.93 -21.20
C ILE A 265 -7.83 4.63 -21.93
N ARG A 266 -6.75 5.27 -21.50
CA ARG A 266 -5.43 5.13 -22.09
C ARG A 266 -4.61 4.05 -21.40
N ARG A 267 -4.05 3.14 -22.19
CA ARG A 267 -3.11 2.12 -21.72
C ARG A 267 -1.71 2.70 -21.55
N VAL A 268 -1.09 2.40 -20.41
CA VAL A 268 0.31 2.75 -20.14
C VAL A 268 1.13 1.48 -19.97
N ASN A 269 1.98 1.20 -20.95
CA ASN A 269 2.79 -0.03 -20.96
C ASN A 269 4.07 0.08 -20.10
N LYS A 270 3.92 0.63 -18.90
CA LYS A 270 5.00 0.74 -17.89
C LYS A 270 4.68 -0.12 -16.68
N ARG A 271 5.73 -0.53 -15.98
CA ARG A 271 5.63 -1.31 -14.75
C ARG A 271 5.39 -0.38 -13.58
N ILE A 272 4.38 -0.66 -12.77
CA ILE A 272 4.06 0.10 -11.56
C ILE A 272 4.05 -0.82 -10.36
N ARG A 273 4.57 -0.35 -9.24
CA ARG A 273 4.56 -1.06 -7.97
C ARG A 273 3.20 -0.93 -7.31
N LEU A 274 2.62 -2.07 -6.90
CA LEU A 274 1.44 -2.13 -6.07
C LEU A 274 1.89 -2.28 -4.61
N GLU A 275 1.93 -1.18 -3.88
CA GLU A 275 2.31 -1.22 -2.47
C GLU A 275 1.14 -1.78 -1.65
N SER A 276 1.46 -2.54 -0.61
CA SER A 276 0.46 -3.17 0.26
C SER A 276 -0.46 -4.19 -0.40
N TRP A 277 -0.17 -4.58 -1.65
CA TRP A 277 -0.95 -5.61 -2.33
C TRP A 277 -0.55 -7.00 -1.83
N ASN A 278 -1.51 -7.70 -1.23
CA ASN A 278 -1.26 -9.02 -0.66
C ASN A 278 -1.69 -10.12 -1.63
N LYS A 279 -0.71 -10.89 -2.11
CA LYS A 279 -0.92 -12.02 -3.02
C LYS A 279 -1.71 -13.18 -2.38
N GLU A 280 -1.65 -13.32 -1.07
CA GLU A 280 -2.28 -14.43 -0.34
C GLU A 280 -3.77 -14.21 -0.10
N GLU A 281 -4.28 -13.01 -0.31
CA GLU A 281 -5.71 -12.75 -0.23
C GLU A 281 -6.48 -13.51 -1.32
N PRO A 282 -7.59 -14.17 -0.99
CA PRO A 282 -8.33 -14.99 -1.94
C PRO A 282 -8.75 -14.25 -3.22
N CYS A 283 -9.17 -12.99 -3.11
CA CYS A 283 -9.53 -12.16 -4.26
C CYS A 283 -8.31 -11.82 -5.14
N ASN A 284 -7.12 -11.68 -4.53
CA ASN A 284 -5.89 -11.32 -5.21
C ASN A 284 -5.21 -12.52 -5.89
N GLN A 285 -5.37 -13.74 -5.36
CA GLN A 285 -4.80 -14.94 -5.97
C GLN A 285 -5.28 -15.15 -7.41
N GLY A 286 -6.58 -14.95 -7.66
CA GLY A 286 -7.16 -14.98 -9.00
C GLY A 286 -6.61 -13.87 -9.88
N ARG A 287 -6.57 -12.65 -9.38
CA ARG A 287 -6.04 -11.46 -10.08
C ARG A 287 -4.56 -11.62 -10.46
N TYR A 288 -3.74 -12.14 -9.55
CA TYR A 288 -2.30 -12.34 -9.78
C TYR A 288 -2.04 -13.19 -11.03
N LYS A 289 -2.75 -14.31 -11.16
CA LYS A 289 -2.59 -15.23 -12.31
C LYS A 289 -3.23 -14.68 -13.58
N ALA A 290 -4.48 -14.19 -13.49
CA ALA A 290 -5.24 -13.72 -14.65
C ALA A 290 -4.58 -12.54 -15.35
N TYR A 291 -4.02 -11.61 -14.58
CA TYR A 291 -3.39 -10.38 -15.10
C TYR A 291 -1.86 -10.44 -15.16
N LYS A 292 -1.27 -11.62 -14.94
CA LYS A 292 0.17 -11.87 -15.03
C LYS A 292 0.98 -10.85 -14.23
N LEU A 293 0.53 -10.53 -13.01
CA LEU A 293 1.27 -9.65 -12.13
C LEU A 293 2.64 -10.25 -11.83
N SER A 294 3.66 -9.42 -11.68
CA SER A 294 5.02 -9.89 -11.44
C SER A 294 5.46 -9.58 -10.00
N GLU A 295 6.22 -10.47 -9.42
CA GLU A 295 6.87 -10.28 -8.13
C GLU A 295 8.33 -9.87 -8.34
N GLY A 296 8.79 -8.87 -7.61
CA GLY A 296 10.19 -8.44 -7.61
C GLY A 296 11.01 -9.20 -6.58
N ASP A 297 12.34 -9.07 -6.65
CA ASP A 297 13.27 -9.71 -5.72
C ASP A 297 13.07 -9.32 -4.24
N ASN A 298 12.34 -8.23 -4.00
CA ASN A 298 11.97 -7.72 -2.68
C ASN A 298 10.58 -8.16 -2.22
N GLY A 299 9.93 -9.09 -2.93
CA GLY A 299 8.56 -9.56 -2.64
C GLY A 299 7.45 -8.56 -2.95
N LEU A 300 7.79 -7.43 -3.58
CA LEU A 300 6.79 -6.44 -4.00
C LEU A 300 6.10 -6.86 -5.29
N ILE A 301 4.81 -6.61 -5.37
CA ILE A 301 4.01 -6.93 -6.55
C ILE A 301 3.99 -5.75 -7.50
N TYR A 302 4.03 -6.06 -8.77
CA TYR A 302 4.01 -5.07 -9.86
C TYR A 302 2.95 -5.41 -10.88
N CYS A 303 2.30 -4.35 -11.38
CA CYS A 303 1.34 -4.40 -12.44
C CYS A 303 1.94 -3.82 -13.74
N LYS A 304 1.67 -4.46 -14.87
CA LYS A 304 1.99 -3.98 -16.21
C LYS A 304 1.01 -4.64 -17.20
N PRO A 305 0.27 -3.87 -18.01
CA PRO A 305 0.16 -2.41 -18.00
C PRO A 305 -0.63 -1.89 -16.79
N TYR A 306 -0.74 -0.57 -16.67
CA TYR A 306 -1.78 0.11 -15.92
C TYR A 306 -2.56 1.04 -16.86
N TYR A 307 -3.68 1.58 -16.39
CA TYR A 307 -4.57 2.38 -17.20
C TYR A 307 -4.86 3.74 -16.58
N ILE A 308 -5.25 4.68 -17.41
CA ILE A 308 -5.61 6.03 -17.00
C ILE A 308 -6.95 6.37 -17.66
N LEU A 309 -7.98 6.63 -16.85
CA LEU A 309 -9.20 7.25 -17.33
C LEU A 309 -8.94 8.74 -17.46
N GLU A 310 -8.92 9.22 -18.69
CA GLU A 310 -8.68 10.62 -19.02
C GLU A 310 -9.97 11.42 -19.00
N LEU A 311 -9.90 12.62 -18.44
CA LEU A 311 -11.02 13.53 -18.36
C LEU A 311 -10.57 14.98 -18.51
N ASP A 312 -11.46 15.83 -19.00
CA ASP A 312 -11.22 17.25 -19.17
C ASP A 312 -12.09 18.05 -18.18
N ARG A 313 -11.48 19.02 -17.52
CA ARG A 313 -12.20 19.96 -16.66
C ARG A 313 -11.55 21.33 -16.74
N ALA A 314 -12.35 22.35 -17.01
CA ALA A 314 -11.90 23.75 -17.10
C ALA A 314 -10.70 23.98 -18.02
N GLY A 315 -10.58 23.19 -19.09
CA GLY A 315 -9.46 23.27 -20.04
C GLY A 315 -8.20 22.53 -19.61
N GLU A 316 -8.21 21.87 -18.46
CA GLU A 316 -7.11 21.02 -17.99
C GLU A 316 -7.43 19.56 -18.22
N ARG A 317 -6.38 18.78 -18.49
CA ARG A 317 -6.49 17.30 -18.63
C ARG A 317 -6.16 16.65 -17.30
N TRP A 318 -7.05 15.77 -16.88
CA TRP A 318 -6.95 15.03 -15.64
C TRP A 318 -6.93 13.53 -15.89
N GLY A 319 -6.38 12.75 -14.96
CA GLY A 319 -6.34 11.31 -15.07
C GLY A 319 -6.61 10.60 -13.75
N ILE A 320 -7.45 9.55 -13.82
CA ILE A 320 -7.65 8.58 -12.74
C ILE A 320 -6.84 7.34 -13.10
N TYR A 321 -5.87 7.00 -12.27
CA TYR A 321 -4.93 5.91 -12.52
C TYR A 321 -5.39 4.64 -11.79
N PHE A 322 -5.40 3.51 -12.49
CA PHE A 322 -5.85 2.25 -11.90
C PHE A 322 -5.08 1.04 -12.46
N PRO A 323 -4.97 -0.06 -11.66
CA PRO A 323 -4.30 -1.29 -12.08
C PRO A 323 -5.03 -1.99 -13.22
N CYS A 324 -4.32 -2.83 -13.97
CA CYS A 324 -4.89 -3.55 -15.12
C CYS A 324 -6.09 -4.45 -14.78
N TYR A 325 -6.18 -4.95 -13.57
CA TYR A 325 -7.28 -5.82 -13.15
C TYR A 325 -8.59 -5.07 -12.87
N GLU A 326 -8.55 -3.75 -12.79
CA GLU A 326 -9.75 -2.92 -12.64
C GLU A 326 -10.31 -2.42 -13.99
N LEU A 327 -9.62 -2.66 -15.10
CA LEU A 327 -10.07 -2.24 -16.42
C LEU A 327 -11.53 -2.66 -16.73
N PRO A 328 -11.95 -3.92 -16.50
CA PRO A 328 -13.32 -4.32 -16.79
C PRO A 328 -14.39 -3.57 -15.98
N ALA A 329 -14.04 -3.10 -14.79
CA ALA A 329 -14.93 -2.30 -13.96
C ALA A 329 -15.11 -0.90 -14.54
N PHE A 330 -14.00 -0.25 -14.90
CA PHE A 330 -14.02 1.09 -15.48
C PHE A 330 -14.68 1.11 -16.87
N GLU A 331 -14.43 0.11 -17.72
CA GLU A 331 -15.09 -0.01 -19.02
C GLU A 331 -16.61 -0.14 -18.88
N ARG A 332 -17.08 -0.96 -17.95
CA ARG A 332 -18.53 -1.08 -17.69
C ARG A 332 -19.14 0.22 -17.17
N ALA A 333 -18.47 0.89 -16.25
CA ALA A 333 -18.98 2.10 -15.63
C ALA A 333 -18.99 3.30 -16.57
N THR A 334 -18.03 3.37 -17.48
CA THR A 334 -17.89 4.52 -18.41
C THR A 334 -18.50 4.29 -19.77
N GLY A 335 -18.62 3.03 -20.21
CA GLY A 335 -18.95 2.66 -21.59
C GLY A 335 -17.80 2.87 -22.58
N LEU A 336 -16.60 3.24 -22.08
CA LEU A 336 -15.40 3.44 -22.90
C LEU A 336 -14.59 2.16 -22.94
N THR A 337 -13.93 1.92 -24.07
CA THR A 337 -12.96 0.84 -24.24
C THR A 337 -11.55 1.40 -24.18
N ALA A 338 -10.61 0.61 -23.66
CA ALA A 338 -9.21 1.04 -23.60
C ALA A 338 -8.61 1.12 -25.00
N GLU A 339 -7.92 2.22 -25.27
CA GLU A 339 -7.09 2.37 -26.46
C GLU A 339 -5.80 1.53 -26.33
N GLU A 340 -5.44 0.79 -27.39
CA GLU A 340 -4.25 -0.08 -27.42
C GLU A 340 -2.92 0.70 -27.46
#